data_bc8e4273ab83f72f5312a256c5288257
#
_entry.id   bc8e4273ab83f72f5312a256c5288257
#
_cell.length_a   1.000
_cell.length_b   1.000
_cell.length_c   1.000
_cell.angle_alpha   90.00
_cell.angle_beta   90.00
_cell.angle_gamma   90.00
#
_symmetry.space_group_name_H-M   'P 1'
#
loop_
_entity.id
_entity.type
_entity.pdbx_description
1 polymer ?
#
loop_
_entity_poly.entity_id
_entity_poly.type
_entity_poly.pdbx_seq_one_letter_code
_entity_poly.pdbx_strand_id
1 'polypeptide(L)'
;MTTEKLDIIKTIKDGARYGVKNFLPLLLMVILYFLTFWIPYLNVGTTIGLYKAVIGIGRGETIDPVSIFNKDNFKNLGNFFLLMGFISIGTMAAAAFMLLPALIIAIAWSFAIYFLIDKHVSPLKALLLSYDATYGNKWRIFFLGLLCAIVIGLVCGLLGSIPKVGPVLAAIAVILAIVIMVAIDGVMYDFFSQKADAIMAEHRAKFCGFHAPDAPAAEDEVPAEPEEPAAE
;
A
#
# COMPACT_ATOMS: atom_id res chain seq x y z
N MET A 1 4.82 -11.50 -20.41
CA MET A 1 4.29 -10.29 -19.74
C MET A 1 2.80 -10.21 -19.98
N THR A 2 1.99 -10.43 -18.97
CA THR A 2 0.53 -10.32 -19.04
C THR A 2 0.16 -8.86 -19.37
N THR A 3 -0.46 -8.65 -20.52
CA THR A 3 -0.90 -7.34 -21.03
C THR A 3 -2.22 -6.88 -20.40
N GLU A 4 -2.58 -7.45 -19.26
CA GLU A 4 -3.84 -7.13 -18.59
C GLU A 4 -3.84 -5.67 -18.13
N LYS A 5 -4.87 -4.95 -18.57
CA LYS A 5 -4.99 -3.51 -18.34
C LYS A 5 -6.02 -3.25 -17.25
N LEU A 6 -5.65 -2.40 -16.28
CA LEU A 6 -6.54 -1.95 -15.21
C LEU A 6 -7.83 -1.33 -15.80
N ASP A 7 -9.00 -1.83 -15.41
CA ASP A 7 -10.29 -1.23 -15.78
C ASP A 7 -10.66 -0.16 -14.74
N ILE A 8 -10.58 1.10 -15.15
CA ILE A 8 -10.81 2.27 -14.29
C ILE A 8 -12.25 2.25 -13.73
N ILE A 9 -13.25 1.98 -14.58
CA ILE A 9 -14.66 2.04 -14.17
C ILE A 9 -14.98 0.92 -13.19
N LYS A 10 -14.50 -0.29 -13.47
CA LYS A 10 -14.66 -1.45 -12.58
C LYS A 10 -13.98 -1.17 -11.23
N THR A 11 -12.75 -0.68 -11.24
CA THR A 11 -11.98 -0.37 -10.02
C THR A 11 -12.69 0.66 -9.13
N ILE A 12 -13.24 1.74 -9.73
CA ILE A 12 -13.99 2.75 -8.97
C ILE A 12 -15.29 2.14 -8.40
N LYS A 13 -16.02 1.35 -9.19
CA LYS A 13 -17.27 0.73 -8.76
C LYS A 13 -17.05 -0.27 -7.61
N ASP A 14 -16.05 -1.13 -7.74
CA ASP A 14 -15.72 -2.12 -6.72
C ASP A 14 -15.16 -1.43 -5.46
N GLY A 15 -14.30 -0.44 -5.62
CA GLY A 15 -13.78 0.37 -4.51
C GLY A 15 -14.89 1.12 -3.76
N ALA A 16 -15.83 1.74 -4.48
CA ALA A 16 -16.98 2.39 -3.85
C ALA A 16 -17.85 1.38 -3.10
N ARG A 17 -18.11 0.20 -3.69
CA ARG A 17 -18.89 -0.86 -3.06
C ARG A 17 -18.22 -1.38 -1.78
N TYR A 18 -16.91 -1.65 -1.82
CA TYR A 18 -16.15 -2.15 -0.67
C TYR A 18 -15.95 -1.06 0.39
N GLY A 19 -15.75 0.19 -0.04
CA GLY A 19 -15.66 1.34 0.85
C GLY A 19 -16.95 1.57 1.64
N VAL A 20 -18.12 1.51 0.98
CA VAL A 20 -19.41 1.63 1.67
C VAL A 20 -19.65 0.47 2.62
N LYS A 21 -19.31 -0.78 2.20
CA LYS A 21 -19.44 -1.97 3.06
C LYS A 21 -18.61 -1.88 4.33
N ASN A 22 -17.38 -1.34 4.22
CA ASN A 22 -16.44 -1.19 5.33
C ASN A 22 -16.39 0.23 5.89
N PHE A 23 -17.39 1.07 5.60
CA PHE A 23 -17.38 2.49 5.96
C PHE A 23 -17.11 2.73 7.45
N LEU A 24 -17.93 2.12 8.31
CA LEU A 24 -17.84 2.33 9.75
C LEU A 24 -16.55 1.75 10.36
N PRO A 25 -16.13 0.51 10.06
CA PRO A 25 -14.84 -0.02 10.49
C PRO A 25 -13.66 0.83 10.03
N LEU A 26 -13.65 1.25 8.77
CA LEU A 26 -12.55 2.06 8.22
C LEU A 26 -12.51 3.46 8.82
N LEU A 27 -13.68 4.10 9.02
CA LEU A 27 -13.76 5.39 9.68
C LEU A 27 -13.20 5.32 11.12
N LEU A 28 -13.59 4.29 11.87
CA LEU A 28 -13.08 4.08 13.23
C LEU A 28 -11.56 3.85 13.22
N MET A 29 -11.05 3.05 12.28
CA MET A 29 -9.61 2.81 12.11
C MET A 29 -8.84 4.09 11.80
N VAL A 30 -9.37 4.96 10.94
CA VAL A 30 -8.77 6.25 10.62
C VAL A 30 -8.77 7.18 11.85
N ILE A 31 -9.85 7.19 12.64
CA ILE A 31 -9.89 7.96 13.90
C ILE A 31 -8.81 7.45 14.88
N LEU A 32 -8.71 6.13 15.07
CA LEU A 32 -7.70 5.51 15.93
C LEU A 32 -6.28 5.84 15.44
N TYR A 33 -6.07 5.82 14.13
CA TYR A 33 -4.80 6.22 13.53
C TYR A 33 -4.43 7.68 13.86
N PHE A 34 -5.36 8.62 13.73
CA PHE A 34 -5.13 10.03 14.09
C PHE A 34 -4.85 10.23 15.58
N LEU A 35 -5.52 9.48 16.46
CA LEU A 35 -5.26 9.54 17.90
C LEU A 35 -3.84 9.04 18.25
N THR A 36 -3.31 8.09 17.50
CA THR A 36 -1.97 7.50 17.72
C THR A 36 -0.86 8.20 16.94
N PHE A 37 -1.21 9.11 16.04
CA PHE A 37 -0.27 9.79 15.13
C PHE A 37 0.86 10.51 15.88
N TRP A 38 0.57 11.08 17.05
CA TRP A 38 1.52 11.83 17.88
C TRP A 38 2.54 10.95 18.63
N ILE A 39 2.35 9.64 18.68
CA ILE A 39 3.23 8.70 19.36
C ILE A 39 4.12 8.03 18.28
N PRO A 40 5.41 8.42 18.13
CA PRO A 40 6.22 8.05 16.96
C PRO A 40 6.31 6.53 16.70
N TYR A 41 6.53 5.74 17.75
CA TYR A 41 6.64 4.29 17.64
C TYR A 41 5.29 3.63 17.29
N LEU A 42 4.23 4.06 17.96
CA LEU A 42 2.88 3.54 17.78
C LEU A 42 2.34 3.90 16.38
N ASN A 43 2.62 5.13 15.93
CA ASN A 43 2.23 5.60 14.59
C ASN A 43 2.73 4.67 13.48
N VAL A 44 3.97 4.18 13.53
CA VAL A 44 4.49 3.29 12.49
C VAL A 44 3.75 1.96 12.48
N GLY A 45 3.52 1.34 13.65
CA GLY A 45 2.75 0.11 13.75
C GLY A 45 1.30 0.26 13.29
N THR A 46 0.64 1.36 13.65
CA THR A 46 -0.73 1.66 13.20
C THR A 46 -0.78 1.98 11.71
N THR A 47 0.26 2.60 11.14
CA THR A 47 0.39 2.79 9.69
C THR A 47 0.43 1.44 8.98
N ILE A 48 1.27 0.50 9.43
CA ILE A 48 1.32 -0.87 8.86
C ILE A 48 -0.02 -1.58 9.00
N GLY A 49 -0.69 -1.45 10.16
CA GLY A 49 -2.03 -1.98 10.38
C GLY A 49 -3.07 -1.42 9.41
N LEU A 50 -3.01 -0.13 9.11
CA LEU A 50 -3.88 0.52 8.13
C LEU A 50 -3.64 -0.03 6.72
N TYR A 51 -2.37 -0.20 6.30
CA TYR A 51 -2.06 -0.83 5.00
C TYR A 51 -2.59 -2.26 4.90
N LYS A 52 -2.48 -3.07 5.97
CA LYS A 52 -3.07 -4.42 6.01
C LYS A 52 -4.59 -4.40 5.84
N ALA A 53 -5.26 -3.46 6.49
CA ALA A 53 -6.71 -3.29 6.33
C ALA A 53 -7.09 -2.91 4.89
N VAL A 54 -6.33 -2.02 4.25
CA VAL A 54 -6.54 -1.64 2.84
C VAL A 54 -6.39 -2.85 1.91
N ILE A 55 -5.40 -3.71 2.15
CA ILE A 55 -5.20 -4.96 1.42
C ILE A 55 -6.43 -5.87 1.57
N GLY A 56 -6.94 -6.06 2.79
CA GLY A 56 -8.13 -6.85 3.07
C GLY A 56 -9.39 -6.30 2.39
N ILE A 57 -9.58 -4.97 2.40
CA ILE A 57 -10.69 -4.30 1.69
C ILE A 57 -10.63 -4.60 0.19
N GLY A 58 -9.44 -4.52 -0.43
CA GLY A 58 -9.27 -4.83 -1.84
C GLY A 58 -9.69 -6.24 -2.22
N ARG A 59 -9.52 -7.19 -1.29
CA ARG A 59 -9.95 -8.59 -1.41
C ARG A 59 -11.43 -8.80 -1.05
N GLY A 60 -12.15 -7.73 -0.71
CA GLY A 60 -13.57 -7.79 -0.31
C GLY A 60 -13.83 -8.27 1.10
N GLU A 61 -12.80 -8.36 1.93
CA GLU A 61 -12.89 -8.76 3.34
C GLU A 61 -13.55 -7.66 4.18
N THR A 62 -14.07 -8.05 5.34
CA THR A 62 -14.50 -7.11 6.38
C THR A 62 -13.35 -6.89 7.35
N ILE A 63 -13.03 -5.63 7.62
CA ILE A 63 -11.91 -5.27 8.49
C ILE A 63 -12.35 -5.16 9.95
N ASP A 64 -11.43 -5.51 10.86
CA ASP A 64 -11.56 -5.22 12.28
C ASP A 64 -10.74 -3.96 12.62
N PRO A 65 -11.38 -2.88 13.10
CA PRO A 65 -10.68 -1.64 13.43
C PRO A 65 -9.59 -1.81 14.49
N VAL A 66 -9.76 -2.75 15.42
CA VAL A 66 -8.80 -2.97 16.52
C VAL A 66 -7.52 -3.65 16.03
N SER A 67 -7.56 -4.30 14.86
CA SER A 67 -6.41 -4.96 14.24
C SER A 67 -5.24 -3.98 13.97
N ILE A 68 -5.49 -2.66 13.94
CA ILE A 68 -4.47 -1.62 13.81
C ILE A 68 -3.40 -1.69 14.92
N PHE A 69 -3.77 -2.19 16.12
CA PHE A 69 -2.89 -2.35 17.28
C PHE A 69 -2.26 -3.74 17.39
N ASN A 70 -2.41 -4.61 16.39
CA ASN A 70 -1.83 -5.93 16.43
C ASN A 70 -0.30 -5.85 16.59
N LYS A 71 0.26 -6.63 17.52
CA LYS A 71 1.71 -6.71 17.78
C LYS A 71 2.52 -7.12 16.56
N ASP A 72 1.93 -7.89 15.65
CA ASP A 72 2.57 -8.30 14.39
C ASP A 72 2.86 -7.12 13.43
N ASN A 73 2.23 -5.98 13.63
CA ASN A 73 2.52 -4.77 12.87
C ASN A 73 3.88 -4.17 13.24
N PHE A 74 4.44 -4.54 14.38
CA PHE A 74 5.70 -4.00 14.89
C PHE A 74 6.92 -4.89 14.59
N LYS A 75 6.72 -6.11 14.05
CA LYS A 75 7.82 -7.07 13.85
C LYS A 75 8.82 -6.66 12.75
N ASN A 76 8.40 -5.92 11.72
CA ASN A 76 9.21 -5.61 10.54
C ASN A 76 9.44 -4.11 10.33
N LEU A 77 9.54 -3.34 11.40
CA LEU A 77 9.72 -1.88 11.34
C LEU A 77 10.98 -1.48 10.57
N GLY A 78 12.10 -2.21 10.73
CA GLY A 78 13.34 -1.93 10.03
C GLY A 78 13.19 -1.96 8.50
N ASN A 79 12.54 -2.99 7.98
CA ASN A 79 12.27 -3.10 6.54
C ASN A 79 11.31 -2.01 6.04
N PHE A 80 10.33 -1.62 6.86
CA PHE A 80 9.42 -0.53 6.55
C PHE A 80 10.17 0.80 6.44
N PHE A 81 11.01 1.15 7.43
CA PHE A 81 11.81 2.37 7.39
C PHE A 81 12.81 2.39 6.24
N LEU A 82 13.45 1.25 5.96
CA LEU A 82 14.38 1.14 4.84
C LEU A 82 13.68 1.36 3.51
N LEU A 83 12.49 0.79 3.32
CA LEU A 83 11.67 1.01 2.13
C LEU A 83 11.26 2.48 1.99
N MET A 84 10.78 3.10 3.08
CA MET A 84 10.41 4.52 3.08
C MET A 84 11.61 5.42 2.74
N GLY A 85 12.80 5.07 3.25
CA GLY A 85 14.04 5.75 2.90
C GLY A 85 14.36 5.66 1.40
N PHE A 86 14.27 4.48 0.80
CA PHE A 86 14.49 4.31 -0.64
C PHE A 86 13.48 5.08 -1.48
N ILE A 87 12.18 5.03 -1.13
CA ILE A 87 11.15 5.79 -1.83
C ILE A 87 11.43 7.30 -1.74
N SER A 88 11.76 7.79 -0.54
CA SER A 88 12.00 9.22 -0.31
C SER A 88 13.23 9.71 -1.09
N ILE A 89 14.36 9.02 -0.96
CA ILE A 89 15.60 9.40 -1.65
C ILE A 89 15.41 9.31 -3.17
N GLY A 90 14.81 8.24 -3.67
CA GLY A 90 14.61 8.04 -5.10
C GLY A 90 13.65 9.06 -5.72
N THR A 91 12.55 9.40 -5.05
CA THR A 91 11.61 10.42 -5.53
C THR A 91 12.20 11.83 -5.44
N MET A 92 12.95 12.16 -4.37
CA MET A 92 13.65 13.43 -4.25
C MET A 92 14.73 13.60 -5.34
N ALA A 93 15.54 12.56 -5.58
CA ALA A 93 16.53 12.58 -6.64
C ALA A 93 15.89 12.80 -8.02
N ALA A 94 14.79 12.10 -8.31
CA ALA A 94 14.06 12.29 -9.56
C ALA A 94 13.45 13.69 -9.68
N ALA A 95 12.94 14.26 -8.59
CA ALA A 95 12.36 15.61 -8.56
C ALA A 95 13.42 16.70 -8.79
N ALA A 96 14.67 16.45 -8.36
CA ALA A 96 15.79 17.37 -8.61
C ALA A 96 16.12 17.49 -10.11
N PHE A 97 15.83 16.46 -10.90
CA PHE A 97 16.02 16.53 -12.35
C PHE A 97 14.83 17.20 -13.05
N MET A 98 13.65 16.70 -12.82
CA MET A 98 12.40 17.24 -13.39
C MET A 98 11.18 16.63 -12.67
N LEU A 99 10.07 17.37 -12.67
CA LEU A 99 8.81 16.92 -12.06
C LEU A 99 8.23 15.66 -12.74
N LEU A 100 8.37 15.52 -14.06
CA LEU A 100 7.85 14.37 -14.81
C LEU A 100 8.49 13.03 -14.42
N PRO A 101 9.83 12.87 -14.36
CA PRO A 101 10.45 11.67 -13.84
C PRO A 101 10.03 11.33 -12.41
N ALA A 102 9.91 12.34 -11.53
CA ALA A 102 9.45 12.14 -10.16
C ALA A 102 8.03 11.56 -10.11
N LEU A 103 7.11 12.08 -10.92
CA LEU A 103 5.74 11.57 -11.02
C LEU A 103 5.71 10.12 -11.51
N ILE A 104 6.50 9.78 -12.53
CA ILE A 104 6.58 8.41 -13.06
C ILE A 104 7.10 7.44 -12.01
N ILE A 105 8.11 7.83 -11.24
CA ILE A 105 8.68 7.00 -10.15
C ILE A 105 7.69 6.89 -9.01
N ALA A 106 7.04 7.97 -8.60
CA ALA A 106 6.03 7.95 -7.55
C ALA A 106 4.89 6.98 -7.88
N ILE A 107 4.38 6.98 -9.11
CA ILE A 107 3.36 6.04 -9.58
C ILE A 107 3.92 4.60 -9.62
N ALA A 108 5.16 4.43 -10.10
CA ALA A 108 5.78 3.12 -10.19
C ALA A 108 5.97 2.44 -8.83
N TRP A 109 6.24 3.22 -7.78
CA TRP A 109 6.50 2.73 -6.42
C TRP A 109 5.31 2.88 -5.47
N SER A 110 4.16 3.34 -5.95
CA SER A 110 2.96 3.57 -5.12
C SER A 110 2.49 2.34 -4.36
N PHE A 111 2.71 1.14 -4.90
CA PHE A 111 2.31 -0.12 -4.27
C PHE A 111 3.46 -0.86 -3.56
N ALA A 112 4.66 -0.29 -3.50
CA ALA A 112 5.81 -0.97 -2.89
C ALA A 112 5.58 -1.31 -1.41
N ILE A 113 4.95 -0.40 -0.64
CA ILE A 113 4.64 -0.63 0.78
C ILE A 113 3.66 -1.79 0.94
N TYR A 114 2.66 -1.88 0.08
CA TYR A 114 1.71 -2.99 0.09
C TYR A 114 2.39 -4.33 -0.19
N PHE A 115 3.31 -4.39 -1.18
CA PHE A 115 4.08 -5.59 -1.47
C PHE A 115 5.02 -5.99 -0.33
N LEU A 116 5.64 -5.03 0.34
CA LEU A 116 6.45 -5.30 1.53
C LEU A 116 5.64 -5.98 2.63
N ILE A 117 4.44 -5.46 2.89
CA ILE A 117 3.57 -5.92 4.00
C ILE A 117 2.87 -7.24 3.66
N ASP A 118 2.36 -7.40 2.44
CA ASP A 118 1.55 -8.54 2.02
C ASP A 118 2.40 -9.76 1.62
N LYS A 119 3.46 -9.53 0.85
CA LYS A 119 4.31 -10.61 0.32
C LYS A 119 5.56 -10.88 1.18
N HIS A 120 5.77 -10.12 2.25
CA HIS A 120 6.93 -10.25 3.15
C HIS A 120 8.29 -10.29 2.41
N VAL A 121 8.40 -9.56 1.30
CA VAL A 121 9.62 -9.48 0.49
C VAL A 121 10.57 -8.41 1.03
N SER A 122 11.85 -8.46 0.64
CA SER A 122 12.81 -7.41 1.01
C SER A 122 12.42 -6.05 0.41
N PRO A 123 12.82 -4.91 1.03
CA PRO A 123 12.47 -3.57 0.56
C PRO A 123 12.79 -3.31 -0.90
N LEU A 124 13.98 -3.70 -1.36
CA LEU A 124 14.37 -3.54 -2.75
C LEU A 124 13.51 -4.38 -3.70
N LYS A 125 13.19 -5.61 -3.30
CA LYS A 125 12.31 -6.48 -4.09
C LYS A 125 10.88 -5.94 -4.15
N ALA A 126 10.39 -5.31 -3.08
CA ALA A 126 9.09 -4.64 -3.05
C ALA A 126 9.01 -3.48 -4.06
N LEU A 127 10.08 -2.66 -4.17
CA LEU A 127 10.20 -1.60 -5.19
C LEU A 127 10.17 -2.16 -6.61
N LEU A 128 10.96 -3.20 -6.88
CA LEU A 128 11.02 -3.84 -8.19
C LEU A 128 9.66 -4.46 -8.57
N LEU A 129 9.00 -5.18 -7.66
CA LEU A 129 7.68 -5.74 -7.88
C LEU A 129 6.64 -4.67 -8.17
N SER A 130 6.67 -3.55 -7.43
CA SER A 130 5.77 -2.43 -7.69
C SER A 130 6.00 -1.82 -9.07
N TYR A 131 7.27 -1.62 -9.44
CA TYR A 131 7.63 -1.12 -10.76
C TYR A 131 7.15 -2.02 -11.90
N ASP A 132 7.38 -3.34 -11.79
CA ASP A 132 7.03 -4.33 -12.80
C ASP A 132 5.51 -4.55 -12.89
N ALA A 133 4.82 -4.61 -11.73
CA ALA A 133 3.38 -4.78 -11.68
C ALA A 133 2.64 -3.57 -12.32
N THR A 134 3.10 -2.34 -12.02
CA THR A 134 2.50 -1.11 -12.58
C THR A 134 2.89 -0.85 -14.04
N TYR A 135 3.86 -1.60 -14.58
CA TYR A 135 4.28 -1.42 -15.98
C TYR A 135 3.11 -1.61 -16.95
N GLY A 136 2.99 -0.68 -17.89
CA GLY A 136 1.89 -0.64 -18.87
C GLY A 136 0.57 -0.04 -18.34
N ASN A 137 0.45 0.22 -17.01
CA ASN A 137 -0.75 0.79 -16.39
C ASN A 137 -0.53 2.15 -15.70
N LYS A 138 0.70 2.73 -15.75
CA LYS A 138 1.04 3.98 -15.05
C LYS A 138 0.10 5.13 -15.39
N TRP A 139 -0.22 5.32 -16.67
CA TRP A 139 -1.18 6.34 -17.11
C TRP A 139 -2.60 6.09 -16.62
N ARG A 140 -3.02 4.82 -16.49
CA ARG A 140 -4.35 4.48 -15.97
C ARG A 140 -4.47 4.77 -14.48
N ILE A 141 -3.41 4.48 -13.71
CA ILE A 141 -3.33 4.85 -12.29
C ILE A 141 -3.41 6.37 -12.15
N PHE A 142 -2.63 7.10 -12.95
CA PHE A 142 -2.65 8.56 -12.96
C PHE A 142 -4.03 9.14 -13.28
N PHE A 143 -4.65 8.69 -14.38
CA PHE A 143 -5.97 9.18 -14.79
C PHE A 143 -7.08 8.78 -13.82
N LEU A 144 -6.98 7.60 -13.17
CA LEU A 144 -7.93 7.20 -12.14
C LEU A 144 -7.83 8.16 -10.94
N GLY A 145 -6.63 8.42 -10.44
CA GLY A 145 -6.42 9.39 -9.35
C GLY A 145 -6.89 10.80 -9.73
N LEU A 146 -6.57 11.26 -10.94
CA LEU A 146 -6.99 12.56 -11.44
C LEU A 146 -8.52 12.67 -11.54
N LEU A 147 -9.19 11.64 -12.07
CA LEU A 147 -10.64 11.60 -12.17
C LEU A 147 -11.30 11.67 -10.78
N CYS A 148 -10.80 10.87 -9.84
CA CYS A 148 -11.30 10.91 -8.46
C CYS A 148 -11.08 12.30 -7.83
N ALA A 149 -9.91 12.89 -8.01
CA ALA A 149 -9.61 14.24 -7.49
C ALA A 149 -10.55 15.31 -8.06
N ILE A 150 -10.83 15.25 -9.36
CA ILE A 150 -11.76 16.19 -10.03
C ILE A 150 -13.18 16.01 -9.46
N VAL A 151 -13.67 14.76 -9.37
CA VAL A 151 -15.02 14.47 -8.85
C VAL A 151 -15.15 14.96 -7.40
N ILE A 152 -14.18 14.62 -6.55
CA ILE A 152 -14.17 15.05 -5.14
C ILE A 152 -14.11 16.59 -5.05
N GLY A 153 -13.24 17.21 -5.82
CA GLY A 153 -13.10 18.67 -5.86
C GLY A 153 -14.41 19.39 -6.28
N LEU A 154 -15.09 18.86 -7.30
CA LEU A 154 -16.38 19.38 -7.75
C LEU A 154 -17.47 19.23 -6.68
N VAL A 155 -17.59 18.05 -6.08
CA VAL A 155 -18.58 17.78 -5.02
C VAL A 155 -18.31 18.68 -3.81
N CYS A 156 -17.08 18.75 -3.33
CA CYS A 156 -16.72 19.58 -2.19
C CYS A 156 -16.89 21.08 -2.50
N GLY A 157 -16.56 21.52 -3.70
CA GLY A 157 -16.76 22.89 -4.13
C GLY A 157 -18.24 23.30 -4.20
N LEU A 158 -19.09 22.44 -4.78
CA LEU A 158 -20.54 22.66 -4.85
C LEU A 158 -21.18 22.66 -3.46
N LEU A 159 -20.84 21.71 -2.60
CA LEU A 159 -21.37 21.65 -1.24
C LEU A 159 -20.87 22.83 -0.41
N GLY A 160 -19.59 23.19 -0.54
CA GLY A 160 -18.97 24.28 0.21
C GLY A 160 -19.54 25.66 -0.11
N SER A 161 -20.13 25.86 -1.32
CA SER A 161 -20.75 27.13 -1.73
C SER A 161 -22.13 27.39 -1.08
N ILE A 162 -22.70 26.43 -0.36
CA ILE A 162 -23.98 26.61 0.34
C ILE A 162 -23.76 27.47 1.60
N PRO A 163 -24.42 28.66 1.73
CA PRO A 163 -24.24 29.51 2.89
C PRO A 163 -24.62 28.82 4.21
N LYS A 164 -23.86 29.07 5.27
CA LYS A 164 -24.02 28.58 6.65
C LYS A 164 -23.76 27.07 6.86
N VAL A 165 -24.27 26.16 6.01
CA VAL A 165 -24.13 24.70 6.19
C VAL A 165 -23.08 24.08 5.26
N GLY A 166 -22.64 24.80 4.23
CA GLY A 166 -21.70 24.30 3.21
C GLY A 166 -20.39 23.74 3.77
N PRO A 167 -19.68 24.42 4.67
CA PRO A 167 -18.44 23.90 5.22
C PRO A 167 -18.60 22.56 5.95
N VAL A 168 -19.72 22.36 6.67
CA VAL A 168 -20.01 21.10 7.37
C VAL A 168 -20.30 19.98 6.38
N LEU A 169 -21.12 20.26 5.35
CA LEU A 169 -21.41 19.29 4.30
C LEU A 169 -20.18 18.91 3.49
N ALA A 170 -19.32 19.88 3.17
CA ALA A 170 -18.05 19.63 2.50
C ALA A 170 -17.10 18.77 3.37
N ALA A 171 -17.03 19.03 4.67
CA ALA A 171 -16.22 18.19 5.59
C ALA A 171 -16.72 16.73 5.63
N ILE A 172 -18.03 16.53 5.69
CA ILE A 172 -18.62 15.17 5.62
C ILE A 172 -18.29 14.51 4.28
N ALA A 173 -18.41 15.24 3.17
CA ALA A 173 -18.09 14.72 1.84
C ALA A 173 -16.61 14.34 1.71
N VAL A 174 -15.68 15.11 2.30
CA VAL A 174 -14.26 14.77 2.34
C VAL A 174 -14.01 13.47 3.12
N ILE A 175 -14.64 13.29 4.28
CA ILE A 175 -14.51 12.05 5.06
C ILE A 175 -14.99 10.84 4.26
N LEU A 176 -16.16 10.96 3.61
CA LEU A 176 -16.68 9.90 2.72
C LEU A 176 -15.73 9.61 1.56
N ALA A 177 -15.17 10.67 0.95
CA ALA A 177 -14.24 10.56 -0.16
C ALA A 177 -12.95 9.84 0.26
N ILE A 178 -12.39 10.14 1.43
CA ILE A 178 -11.19 9.46 1.97
C ILE A 178 -11.46 7.96 2.09
N VAL A 179 -12.59 7.55 2.67
CA VAL A 179 -12.95 6.14 2.84
C VAL A 179 -13.05 5.42 1.49
N ILE A 180 -13.68 6.06 0.50
CA ILE A 180 -13.82 5.49 -0.84
C ILE A 180 -12.47 5.41 -1.54
N MET A 181 -11.62 6.44 -1.44
CA MET A 181 -10.28 6.45 -2.04
C MET A 181 -9.40 5.34 -1.48
N VAL A 182 -9.40 5.15 -0.18
CA VAL A 182 -8.65 4.06 0.49
C VAL A 182 -9.13 2.69 0.00
N ALA A 183 -10.43 2.52 -0.21
CA ALA A 183 -10.96 1.27 -0.76
C ALA A 183 -10.60 1.07 -2.24
N ILE A 184 -10.56 2.13 -3.05
CA ILE A 184 -10.09 2.12 -4.44
C ILE A 184 -8.61 1.70 -4.49
N ASP A 185 -7.77 2.23 -3.61
CA ASP A 185 -6.36 1.84 -3.51
C ASP A 185 -6.19 0.36 -3.18
N GLY A 186 -7.05 -0.18 -2.30
CA GLY A 186 -7.09 -1.62 -2.00
C GLY A 186 -7.44 -2.47 -3.23
N VAL A 187 -8.47 -2.10 -3.99
CA VAL A 187 -8.87 -2.81 -5.21
C VAL A 187 -7.78 -2.73 -6.29
N MET A 188 -7.14 -1.57 -6.44
CA MET A 188 -5.98 -1.44 -7.33
C MET A 188 -4.84 -2.35 -6.90
N TYR A 189 -4.53 -2.38 -5.61
CA TYR A 189 -3.50 -3.26 -5.10
C TYR A 189 -3.81 -4.73 -5.35
N ASP A 190 -5.05 -5.19 -5.13
CA ASP A 190 -5.43 -6.58 -5.40
C ASP A 190 -5.19 -6.95 -6.88
N PHE A 191 -5.57 -6.08 -7.82
CA PHE A 191 -5.28 -6.27 -9.24
C PHE A 191 -3.77 -6.39 -9.52
N PHE A 192 -2.94 -5.50 -8.95
CA PHE A 192 -1.49 -5.54 -9.15
C PHE A 192 -0.81 -6.67 -8.38
N SER A 193 -1.38 -7.13 -7.27
CA SER A 193 -0.90 -8.28 -6.52
C SER A 193 -1.01 -9.57 -7.34
N GLN A 194 -2.14 -9.80 -8.01
CA GLN A 194 -2.33 -10.95 -8.90
C GLN A 194 -1.33 -10.92 -10.06
N LYS A 195 -1.09 -9.74 -10.65
CA LYS A 195 -0.08 -9.57 -11.70
C LYS A 195 1.34 -9.83 -11.19
N ALA A 196 1.67 -9.38 -9.98
CA ALA A 196 2.97 -9.61 -9.35
C ALA A 196 3.21 -11.10 -9.05
N ASP A 197 2.16 -11.82 -8.62
CA ASP A 197 2.24 -13.27 -8.40
C ASP A 197 2.55 -14.02 -9.70
N ALA A 198 1.96 -13.62 -10.82
CA ALA A 198 2.27 -14.17 -12.14
C ALA A 198 3.73 -13.90 -12.55
N ILE A 199 4.24 -12.68 -12.31
CA ILE A 199 5.63 -12.30 -12.58
C ILE A 199 6.59 -13.13 -11.71
N MET A 200 6.30 -13.28 -10.42
CA MET A 200 7.13 -14.07 -9.51
C MET A 200 7.14 -15.56 -9.89
N ALA A 201 6.00 -16.10 -10.34
CA ALA A 201 5.89 -17.48 -10.81
C ALA A 201 6.72 -17.68 -12.10
N GLU A 202 6.66 -16.76 -13.04
CA GLU A 202 7.47 -16.79 -14.28
C GLU A 202 8.98 -16.73 -13.98
N HIS A 203 9.40 -15.83 -13.09
CA HIS A 203 10.79 -15.77 -12.64
C HIS A 203 11.24 -17.06 -11.97
N ARG A 204 10.42 -17.62 -11.06
CA ARG A 204 10.74 -18.89 -10.40
C ARG A 204 10.87 -20.03 -11.41
N ALA A 205 9.96 -20.13 -12.39
CA ALA A 205 10.03 -21.17 -13.42
C ALA A 205 11.30 -21.05 -14.28
N LYS A 206 11.73 -19.84 -14.61
CA LYS A 206 12.98 -19.60 -15.37
C LYS A 206 14.23 -19.96 -14.56
N PHE A 207 14.25 -19.73 -13.25
CA PHE A 207 15.39 -20.03 -12.39
C PHE A 207 15.41 -21.49 -11.92
N CYS A 208 14.27 -22.16 -11.68
CA CYS A 208 14.23 -23.57 -11.36
C CYS A 208 14.64 -24.46 -12.52
N GLY A 209 14.56 -23.99 -13.79
CA GLY A 209 15.10 -24.71 -14.94
C GLY A 209 16.63 -24.69 -15.03
N PHE A 210 17.32 -23.89 -14.20
CA PHE A 210 18.78 -23.73 -14.22
C PHE A 210 19.49 -24.29 -12.96
N HIS A 211 18.75 -24.75 -11.95
CA HIS A 211 19.33 -25.41 -10.78
C HIS A 211 19.14 -26.93 -10.91
N ALA A 212 20.26 -27.61 -11.06
CA ALA A 212 20.36 -29.06 -10.87
C ALA A 212 19.80 -29.45 -9.48
N PRO A 213 19.17 -30.63 -9.37
CA PRO A 213 18.71 -31.13 -8.08
C PRO A 213 19.94 -31.42 -7.21
N ASP A 214 20.01 -30.87 -6.03
CA ASP A 214 20.94 -31.13 -4.94
C ASP A 214 21.64 -29.86 -4.41
N ALA A 215 20.83 -29.00 -3.77
CA ALA A 215 21.33 -28.21 -2.65
C ALA A 215 20.28 -28.26 -1.54
N PRO A 216 20.58 -28.80 -0.33
CA PRO A 216 19.68 -28.77 0.80
C PRO A 216 19.38 -27.32 1.16
N ALA A 217 18.12 -27.08 1.55
CA ALA A 217 17.68 -25.79 2.07
C ALA A 217 18.68 -25.37 3.16
N ALA A 218 19.33 -24.24 2.97
CA ALA A 218 20.06 -23.59 4.03
C ALA A 218 19.00 -23.17 5.08
N GLU A 219 18.86 -23.97 6.13
CA GLU A 219 18.25 -23.53 7.37
C GLU A 219 19.07 -22.31 7.84
N ASP A 220 18.38 -21.19 8.05
CA ASP A 220 18.96 -20.01 8.70
C ASP A 220 19.39 -20.44 10.13
N GLU A 221 20.61 -20.92 10.25
CA GLU A 221 21.28 -21.08 11.54
C GLU A 221 21.46 -19.67 12.12
N VAL A 222 20.59 -19.34 13.06
CA VAL A 222 20.83 -18.24 14.00
C VAL A 222 22.16 -18.55 14.70
N PRO A 223 23.18 -17.68 14.61
CA PRO A 223 24.41 -17.88 15.36
C PRO A 223 24.10 -17.96 16.85
N ALA A 224 24.45 -19.06 17.49
CA ALA A 224 24.36 -19.22 18.93
C ALA A 224 25.17 -18.11 19.61
N GLU A 225 24.56 -17.40 20.55
CA GLU A 225 25.23 -16.49 21.46
C GLU A 225 26.38 -17.23 22.18
N PRO A 226 27.57 -16.65 22.30
CA PRO A 226 28.65 -17.24 23.06
C PRO A 226 28.28 -17.28 24.55
N GLU A 227 28.28 -18.47 25.15
CA GLU A 227 28.14 -18.67 26.58
C GLU A 227 29.25 -17.93 27.34
N GLU A 228 28.89 -17.04 28.26
CA GLU A 228 29.78 -16.43 29.22
C GLU A 228 30.43 -17.49 30.10
N PRO A 229 31.77 -17.50 30.30
CA PRO A 229 32.40 -18.43 31.21
C PRO A 229 32.04 -18.06 32.66
N ALA A 230 31.56 -19.08 33.39
CA ALA A 230 31.32 -18.97 34.82
C ALA A 230 32.62 -18.59 35.55
N ALA A 231 32.53 -17.52 36.33
CA ALA A 231 33.59 -17.10 37.23
C ALA A 231 33.65 -18.04 38.44
N GLU A 232 34.83 -18.65 38.66
CA GLU A 232 35.26 -19.16 39.96
C GLU A 232 35.80 -18.02 40.85
#